data_2654cdcbed8eceed79dbabb5ff1dc3ca
#
_entry.id   2654cdcbed8eceed79dbabb5ff1dc3ca
#
_cell.length_a   1.000
_cell.length_b   1.000
_cell.length_c   1.000
_cell.angle_alpha   90.00
_cell.angle_beta   90.00
_cell.angle_gamma   90.00
#
_symmetry.space_group_name_H-M   'P 1'
#
loop_
_entity.id
_entity.type
_entity.pdbx_description
1 polymer ?
#
loop_
_entity_poly.entity_id
_entity_poly.type
_entity_poly.pdbx_seq_one_letter_code
_entity_poly.pdbx_strand_id
1 'polypeptide(L)'
;MCETTLDRSLAGHFSALEDPRCPIKRHHNLIDMVVIAIAATLCGADGWVAIAQFGRTKRPWFAQFLELPKGIPAHDTFGRVFGLLAPEAFETCFRAWATAIRDVIPGEIIAIDGKTLRRSHDRAKGLAALHVVSAWATANRVVLGQVATDAKSNEITAIPQLLALLRLQGCIVTIDAMGCQTKIAEQIIEQGADYVLALKGNQGTLAAEVEEAFIDADARDYAGVDTQVHETHEHGHGRVETRRYRTLGDLSGVPRSALWKGMNMIGMVESQREIAGKITRETRFYIGSIATDVACFARAVRDHWGVENDLHWSLDVAFREDDCRVREPAARENLAVLRHIALTRLKNDNTKLGIKNKRLKAGWDEHYLTKLLFEAPDAKPKTRVSDSPNISVA
;
A
#
# COMPACT_ATOMS: atom_id res chain seq x y z
N MET A 1 -8.85 27.09 19.68
CA MET A 1 -7.95 26.56 18.61
C MET A 1 -8.29 27.29 17.33
N CYS A 2 -7.29 27.88 16.69
CA CYS A 2 -7.49 28.76 15.52
C CYS A 2 -8.01 27.94 14.33
N GLU A 3 -8.98 28.46 13.55
CA GLU A 3 -9.56 27.83 12.35
C GLU A 3 -8.53 27.29 11.35
N THR A 4 -7.33 27.86 11.32
CA THR A 4 -6.22 27.44 10.46
C THR A 4 -5.59 26.08 10.81
N THR A 5 -5.83 25.52 12.00
CA THR A 5 -5.25 24.24 12.43
C THR A 5 -6.14 23.05 12.05
N LEU A 6 -7.45 23.24 11.92
CA LEU A 6 -8.38 22.22 11.46
C LEU A 6 -8.24 21.93 9.95
N ASP A 7 -7.92 22.93 9.16
CA ASP A 7 -7.86 22.85 7.67
C ASP A 7 -6.69 21.97 7.16
N ARG A 8 -5.62 21.81 7.97
CA ARG A 8 -4.49 20.91 7.68
C ARG A 8 -4.53 19.60 8.47
N SER A 9 -5.50 19.45 9.36
CA SER A 9 -5.67 18.23 10.16
C SER A 9 -6.33 17.13 9.32
N LEU A 10 -6.17 15.88 9.77
CA LEU A 10 -6.89 14.74 9.19
C LEU A 10 -8.40 15.02 9.08
N ALA A 11 -9.02 15.62 10.11
CA ALA A 11 -10.44 15.98 10.15
C ALA A 11 -10.82 16.99 9.05
N GLY A 12 -9.96 17.97 8.73
CA GLY A 12 -10.19 18.96 7.69
C GLY A 12 -10.40 18.36 6.31
N HIS A 13 -9.64 17.31 5.97
CA HIS A 13 -9.80 16.63 4.68
C HIS A 13 -11.14 15.88 4.53
N PHE A 14 -11.82 15.57 5.64
CA PHE A 14 -13.15 14.93 5.64
C PHE A 14 -14.29 15.96 5.77
N SER A 15 -14.02 17.25 5.94
CA SER A 15 -15.05 18.28 6.11
C SER A 15 -15.98 18.44 4.89
N ALA A 16 -15.48 18.12 3.69
CA ALA A 16 -16.25 18.15 2.45
C ALA A 16 -17.16 16.91 2.26
N LEU A 17 -17.11 15.94 3.18
CA LEU A 17 -17.89 14.71 3.07
C LEU A 17 -19.38 15.00 3.33
N GLU A 18 -20.21 14.72 2.33
CA GLU A 18 -21.65 14.91 2.46
C GLU A 18 -22.27 13.88 3.42
N ASP A 19 -23.12 14.37 4.32
CA ASP A 19 -23.85 13.51 5.25
C ASP A 19 -25.01 12.81 4.52
N PRO A 20 -24.96 11.49 4.30
CA PRO A 20 -25.95 10.75 3.53
C PRO A 20 -27.30 10.59 4.25
N ARG A 21 -27.38 11.00 5.52
CA ARG A 21 -28.59 10.87 6.33
C ARG A 21 -29.59 11.98 6.00
N CYS A 22 -30.90 11.64 6.06
CA CYS A 22 -31.96 12.65 6.07
C CYS A 22 -31.72 13.67 7.21
N PRO A 23 -31.84 14.99 6.96
CA PRO A 23 -31.53 16.04 7.95
C PRO A 23 -32.20 15.84 9.32
N ILE A 24 -33.46 15.39 9.36
CA ILE A 24 -34.20 15.14 10.63
C ILE A 24 -33.56 14.00 11.47
N LYS A 25 -32.77 13.12 10.85
CA LYS A 25 -32.09 11.98 11.51
C LYS A 25 -30.62 12.24 11.84
N ARG A 26 -30.12 13.47 11.64
CA ARG A 26 -28.72 13.86 11.90
C ARG A 26 -28.54 14.26 13.37
N HIS A 27 -28.77 13.33 14.29
CA HIS A 27 -28.59 13.58 15.74
C HIS A 27 -27.13 13.70 16.19
N HIS A 28 -26.21 13.16 15.43
CA HIS A 28 -24.76 13.23 15.67
C HIS A 28 -24.08 13.84 14.46
N ASN A 29 -23.08 14.66 14.68
CA ASN A 29 -22.27 15.28 13.64
C ASN A 29 -21.49 14.19 12.90
N LEU A 30 -21.46 14.23 11.56
CA LEU A 30 -20.75 13.24 10.73
C LEU A 30 -19.25 13.27 10.98
N ILE A 31 -18.66 14.47 11.06
CA ILE A 31 -17.21 14.62 11.28
C ILE A 31 -16.81 14.09 12.64
N ASP A 32 -17.61 14.32 13.69
CA ASP A 32 -17.37 13.73 15.00
C ASP A 32 -17.31 12.20 14.90
N MET A 33 -18.24 11.59 14.16
CA MET A 33 -18.27 10.14 13.97
C MET A 33 -17.02 9.64 13.23
N VAL A 34 -16.56 10.32 12.20
CA VAL A 34 -15.34 9.98 11.44
C VAL A 34 -14.11 10.07 12.35
N VAL A 35 -13.95 11.16 13.09
CA VAL A 35 -12.81 11.37 14.00
C VAL A 35 -12.80 10.31 15.12
N ILE A 36 -13.95 10.01 15.71
CA ILE A 36 -14.07 8.96 16.73
C ILE A 36 -13.68 7.60 16.14
N ALA A 37 -14.14 7.27 14.93
CA ALA A 37 -13.82 6.01 14.27
C ALA A 37 -12.31 5.88 13.97
N ILE A 38 -11.66 6.94 13.47
CA ILE A 38 -10.21 6.97 13.23
C ILE A 38 -9.44 6.82 14.56
N ALA A 39 -9.77 7.61 15.58
CA ALA A 39 -9.13 7.55 16.89
C ALA A 39 -9.27 6.16 17.53
N ALA A 40 -10.47 5.58 17.49
CA ALA A 40 -10.73 4.24 18.00
C ALA A 40 -9.92 3.18 17.23
N THR A 41 -9.84 3.27 15.89
CA THR A 41 -9.06 2.36 15.07
C THR A 41 -7.56 2.45 15.37
N LEU A 42 -7.02 3.65 15.59
CA LEU A 42 -5.65 3.87 16.09
C LEU A 42 -5.42 3.15 17.43
N CYS A 43 -6.41 3.12 18.30
CA CYS A 43 -6.32 2.57 19.68
C CYS A 43 -6.73 1.09 19.81
N GLY A 44 -6.95 0.38 18.70
CA GLY A 44 -7.20 -1.06 18.75
C GLY A 44 -8.65 -1.47 18.53
N ALA A 45 -9.57 -0.56 18.23
CA ALA A 45 -10.94 -0.92 17.86
C ALA A 45 -10.95 -1.55 16.45
N ASP A 46 -11.53 -2.75 16.34
CA ASP A 46 -11.55 -3.53 15.09
C ASP A 46 -12.97 -3.59 14.46
N GLY A 47 -13.96 -2.94 15.06
CA GLY A 47 -15.35 -2.90 14.58
C GLY A 47 -16.23 -1.93 15.35
N TRP A 48 -17.48 -1.78 14.90
CA TRP A 48 -18.39 -0.72 15.37
C TRP A 48 -18.69 -0.74 16.87
N VAL A 49 -18.79 -1.94 17.47
CA VAL A 49 -19.01 -2.09 18.93
C VAL A 49 -17.84 -1.52 19.71
N ALA A 50 -16.61 -1.87 19.32
CA ALA A 50 -15.40 -1.38 19.97
C ALA A 50 -15.23 0.14 19.75
N ILE A 51 -15.53 0.66 18.54
CA ILE A 51 -15.51 2.08 18.22
C ILE A 51 -16.47 2.86 19.13
N ALA A 52 -17.72 2.41 19.27
CA ALA A 52 -18.70 3.06 20.12
C ALA A 52 -18.30 2.98 21.62
N GLN A 53 -17.73 1.86 22.05
CA GLN A 53 -17.27 1.71 23.44
C GLN A 53 -16.08 2.62 23.74
N PHE A 54 -15.09 2.68 22.82
CA PHE A 54 -13.96 3.61 22.93
C PHE A 54 -14.43 5.06 23.02
N GLY A 55 -15.35 5.46 22.12
CA GLY A 55 -15.94 6.80 22.12
C GLY A 55 -16.57 7.15 23.48
N ARG A 56 -17.37 6.23 24.06
CA ARG A 56 -17.99 6.44 25.38
C ARG A 56 -16.94 6.59 26.48
N THR A 57 -15.90 5.73 26.49
CA THR A 57 -14.83 5.76 27.46
C THR A 57 -14.00 7.06 27.39
N LYS A 58 -13.75 7.55 26.18
CA LYS A 58 -12.96 8.75 25.91
C LYS A 58 -13.82 10.01 25.68
N ARG A 59 -15.12 9.98 26.02
CA ARG A 59 -16.03 11.12 25.80
C ARG A 59 -15.51 12.45 26.39
N PRO A 60 -14.98 12.51 27.63
CA PRO A 60 -14.46 13.76 28.18
C PRO A 60 -13.29 14.34 27.38
N TRP A 61 -12.43 13.46 26.82
CA TRP A 61 -11.32 13.88 25.95
C TRP A 61 -11.83 14.37 24.59
N PHE A 62 -12.77 13.67 23.96
CA PHE A 62 -13.38 14.11 22.69
C PHE A 62 -14.14 15.44 22.82
N ALA A 63 -14.80 15.69 23.95
CA ALA A 63 -15.53 16.93 24.21
C ALA A 63 -14.64 18.19 24.24
N GLN A 64 -13.32 18.05 24.28
CA GLN A 64 -12.38 19.16 24.20
C GLN A 64 -12.27 19.75 22.79
N PHE A 65 -12.67 19.01 21.75
CA PHE A 65 -12.47 19.41 20.35
C PHE A 65 -13.57 18.92 19.38
N LEU A 66 -14.53 18.10 19.80
CA LEU A 66 -15.71 17.70 19.05
C LEU A 66 -16.98 18.29 19.67
N GLU A 67 -17.98 18.55 18.85
CA GLU A 67 -19.24 19.15 19.29
C GLU A 67 -20.11 18.18 20.12
N LEU A 68 -20.21 16.92 19.69
CA LEU A 68 -20.93 15.83 20.36
C LEU A 68 -22.37 16.20 20.78
N PRO A 69 -23.22 16.78 19.92
CA PRO A 69 -24.51 17.40 20.29
C PRO A 69 -25.47 16.44 21.01
N LYS A 70 -25.38 15.15 20.75
CA LYS A 70 -26.13 14.08 21.43
C LYS A 70 -25.20 13.01 22.03
N GLY A 71 -23.98 13.42 22.38
CA GLY A 71 -22.96 12.50 22.92
C GLY A 71 -22.42 11.52 21.86
N ILE A 72 -21.96 10.36 22.33
CA ILE A 72 -21.33 9.33 21.46
C ILE A 72 -22.44 8.45 20.83
N PRO A 73 -22.40 8.22 19.50
CA PRO A 73 -23.33 7.32 18.81
C PRO A 73 -23.27 5.87 19.33
N ALA A 74 -24.38 5.16 19.24
CA ALA A 74 -24.42 3.72 19.42
C ALA A 74 -23.71 2.99 18.25
N HIS A 75 -23.27 1.75 18.47
CA HIS A 75 -22.56 0.96 17.46
C HIS A 75 -23.38 0.74 16.18
N ASP A 76 -24.70 0.54 16.30
CA ASP A 76 -25.58 0.42 15.14
C ASP A 76 -25.65 1.73 14.32
N THR A 77 -25.52 2.88 15.00
CA THR A 77 -25.48 4.18 14.33
C THR A 77 -24.18 4.32 13.53
N PHE A 78 -23.03 3.94 14.09
CA PHE A 78 -21.78 3.89 13.34
C PHE A 78 -21.90 2.95 12.13
N GLY A 79 -22.32 1.70 12.34
CA GLY A 79 -22.47 0.73 11.25
C GLY A 79 -23.38 1.22 10.14
N ARG A 80 -24.54 1.81 10.49
CA ARG A 80 -25.49 2.37 9.52
C ARG A 80 -24.94 3.57 8.78
N VAL A 81 -24.27 4.51 9.46
CA VAL A 81 -23.72 5.71 8.81
C VAL A 81 -22.60 5.34 7.85
N PHE A 82 -21.63 4.52 8.29
CA PHE A 82 -20.56 4.04 7.42
C PHE A 82 -21.05 3.11 6.30
N GLY A 83 -22.21 2.47 6.44
CA GLY A 83 -22.89 1.74 5.38
C GLY A 83 -23.67 2.61 4.39
N LEU A 84 -23.98 3.85 4.75
CA LEU A 84 -24.61 4.82 3.86
C LEU A 84 -23.62 5.74 3.16
N LEU A 85 -22.42 5.90 3.72
CA LEU A 85 -21.34 6.70 3.11
C LEU A 85 -20.86 6.05 1.82
N ALA A 86 -20.92 6.78 0.72
CA ALA A 86 -20.39 6.34 -0.56
C ALA A 86 -18.87 6.08 -0.42
N PRO A 87 -18.37 4.85 -0.69
CA PRO A 87 -16.96 4.51 -0.56
C PRO A 87 -16.05 5.43 -1.37
N GLU A 88 -16.45 5.81 -2.57
CA GLU A 88 -15.69 6.68 -3.47
C GLU A 88 -15.50 8.10 -2.87
N ALA A 89 -16.52 8.63 -2.19
CA ALA A 89 -16.43 9.93 -1.54
C ALA A 89 -15.51 9.87 -0.32
N PHE A 90 -15.60 8.81 0.48
CA PHE A 90 -14.75 8.61 1.64
C PHE A 90 -13.28 8.38 1.24
N GLU A 91 -13.07 7.56 0.20
CA GLU A 91 -11.75 7.32 -0.41
C GLU A 91 -11.14 8.61 -0.98
N THR A 92 -11.95 9.49 -1.59
CA THR A 92 -11.48 10.77 -2.12
C THR A 92 -10.94 11.67 -1.00
N CYS A 93 -11.61 11.74 0.14
CA CYS A 93 -11.12 12.46 1.32
C CYS A 93 -9.80 11.84 1.84
N PHE A 94 -9.75 10.52 1.90
CA PHE A 94 -8.53 9.80 2.31
C PHE A 94 -7.35 10.09 1.38
N ARG A 95 -7.52 10.01 0.05
CA ARG A 95 -6.46 10.30 -0.93
C ARG A 95 -5.99 11.75 -0.87
N ALA A 96 -6.90 12.70 -0.66
CA ALA A 96 -6.55 14.10 -0.46
C ALA A 96 -5.62 14.26 0.75
N TRP A 97 -5.96 13.62 1.88
CA TRP A 97 -5.11 13.60 3.06
C TRP A 97 -3.77 12.88 2.81
N ALA A 98 -3.77 11.69 2.21
CA ALA A 98 -2.56 10.94 1.91
C ALA A 98 -1.60 11.72 1.01
N THR A 99 -2.14 12.44 0.02
CA THR A 99 -1.37 13.33 -0.85
C THR A 99 -0.76 14.51 -0.09
N ALA A 100 -1.50 15.08 0.87
CA ALA A 100 -1.02 16.22 1.65
C ALA A 100 0.12 15.87 2.62
N ILE A 101 0.22 14.61 3.07
CA ILE A 101 1.28 14.14 3.98
C ILE A 101 2.44 13.44 3.27
N ARG A 102 2.36 13.24 1.96
CA ARG A 102 3.39 12.59 1.15
C ARG A 102 4.46 13.59 0.73
N ASP A 103 5.72 13.27 0.99
CA ASP A 103 6.84 13.98 0.38
C ASP A 103 7.01 13.56 -1.09
N VAL A 104 7.38 14.49 -1.95
CA VAL A 104 7.74 14.17 -3.34
C VAL A 104 9.18 13.67 -3.36
N ILE A 105 9.35 12.36 -3.57
CA ILE A 105 10.67 11.70 -3.61
C ILE A 105 10.89 11.17 -5.03
N PRO A 106 11.84 11.72 -5.80
CA PRO A 106 12.15 11.21 -7.13
C PRO A 106 12.54 9.73 -7.10
N GLY A 107 11.99 8.94 -8.01
CA GLY A 107 12.21 7.49 -8.08
C GLY A 107 11.62 6.71 -6.90
N GLU A 108 10.63 7.26 -6.18
CA GLU A 108 9.92 6.52 -5.14
C GLU A 108 9.21 5.30 -5.74
N ILE A 109 9.35 4.16 -5.06
CA ILE A 109 8.67 2.93 -5.45
C ILE A 109 7.22 2.97 -4.95
N ILE A 110 6.28 2.81 -5.86
CA ILE A 110 4.85 2.64 -5.58
C ILE A 110 4.49 1.18 -5.86
N ALA A 111 4.39 0.40 -4.80
CA ALA A 111 4.02 -1.01 -4.90
C ALA A 111 2.49 -1.13 -4.95
N ILE A 112 1.97 -1.80 -5.98
CA ILE A 112 0.54 -2.08 -6.14
C ILE A 112 0.33 -3.58 -5.97
N ASP A 113 -0.58 -3.93 -5.06
CA ASP A 113 -0.94 -5.33 -4.80
C ASP A 113 -2.36 -5.43 -4.25
N GLY A 114 -2.96 -6.61 -4.39
CA GLY A 114 -4.31 -6.90 -3.97
C GLY A 114 -4.38 -7.80 -2.74
N LYS A 115 -5.31 -7.50 -1.83
CA LYS A 115 -5.56 -8.27 -0.61
C LYS A 115 -7.02 -8.64 -0.47
N THR A 116 -7.30 -9.91 -0.18
CA THR A 116 -8.66 -10.38 0.13
C THR A 116 -8.90 -10.36 1.64
N LEU A 117 -9.92 -9.64 2.08
CA LEU A 117 -10.40 -9.63 3.47
C LEU A 117 -11.26 -10.88 3.72
N ARG A 118 -10.63 -11.96 4.21
CA ARG A 118 -11.17 -13.34 4.17
C ARG A 118 -12.55 -13.52 4.77
N ARG A 119 -12.89 -12.85 5.89
CA ARG A 119 -14.17 -13.01 6.61
C ARG A 119 -15.22 -11.96 6.29
N SER A 120 -14.98 -11.09 5.32
CA SER A 120 -15.93 -10.06 4.89
C SER A 120 -17.06 -10.59 3.99
N HIS A 121 -17.05 -11.89 3.64
CA HIS A 121 -18.09 -12.53 2.83
C HIS A 121 -19.41 -12.70 3.59
N ASP A 122 -20.52 -12.72 2.85
CA ASP A 122 -21.85 -13.09 3.35
C ASP A 122 -22.48 -14.16 2.45
N ARG A 123 -22.29 -15.43 2.83
CA ARG A 123 -22.80 -16.57 2.03
C ARG A 123 -24.32 -16.56 1.91
N ALA A 124 -25.02 -16.07 2.94
CA ALA A 124 -26.50 -16.03 2.92
C ALA A 124 -27.05 -15.02 1.89
N LYS A 125 -26.27 -13.97 1.60
CA LYS A 125 -26.61 -12.94 0.60
C LYS A 125 -25.84 -13.11 -0.72
N GLY A 126 -25.09 -14.20 -0.90
CA GLY A 126 -24.26 -14.39 -2.10
C GLY A 126 -23.10 -13.40 -2.23
N LEU A 127 -22.71 -12.70 -1.16
CA LEU A 127 -21.67 -11.69 -1.18
C LEU A 127 -20.29 -12.33 -1.00
N ALA A 128 -19.40 -12.13 -1.99
CA ALA A 128 -18.02 -12.56 -1.92
C ALA A 128 -17.20 -11.77 -0.88
N ALA A 129 -16.06 -12.32 -0.49
CA ALA A 129 -15.09 -11.59 0.32
C ALA A 129 -14.60 -10.35 -0.44
N LEU A 130 -14.48 -9.22 0.26
CA LEU A 130 -13.94 -7.99 -0.30
C LEU A 130 -12.49 -8.20 -0.70
N HIS A 131 -12.16 -7.87 -1.93
CA HIS A 131 -10.80 -7.79 -2.42
C HIS A 131 -10.45 -6.33 -2.66
N VAL A 132 -9.31 -5.88 -2.13
CA VAL A 132 -8.85 -4.49 -2.19
C VAL A 132 -7.50 -4.43 -2.86
N VAL A 133 -7.39 -3.67 -3.94
CA VAL A 133 -6.10 -3.33 -4.58
C VAL A 133 -5.64 -1.99 -4.00
N SER A 134 -4.43 -1.96 -3.46
CA SER A 134 -3.87 -0.80 -2.78
C SER A 134 -2.55 -0.36 -3.40
N ALA A 135 -2.28 0.94 -3.35
CA ALA A 135 -1.02 1.55 -3.75
C ALA A 135 -0.24 1.99 -2.51
N TRP A 136 0.94 1.43 -2.30
CA TRP A 136 1.83 1.68 -1.19
C TRP A 136 3.07 2.45 -1.61
N ALA A 137 3.22 3.69 -1.13
CA ALA A 137 4.43 4.50 -1.30
C ALA A 137 5.47 4.05 -0.27
N THR A 138 6.50 3.33 -0.71
CA THR A 138 7.38 2.57 0.18
C THR A 138 8.28 3.48 1.02
N ALA A 139 8.88 4.50 0.44
CA ALA A 139 9.72 5.47 1.15
C ALA A 139 8.90 6.37 2.08
N ASN A 140 7.72 6.78 1.65
CA ASN A 140 6.79 7.57 2.43
C ASN A 140 6.04 6.76 3.50
N ARG A 141 5.95 5.43 3.37
CA ARG A 141 5.14 4.54 4.22
C ARG A 141 3.69 5.01 4.30
N VAL A 142 3.13 5.35 3.16
CA VAL A 142 1.77 5.89 3.02
C VAL A 142 1.00 5.03 2.03
N VAL A 143 -0.22 4.63 2.39
CA VAL A 143 -1.18 4.11 1.42
C VAL A 143 -1.71 5.31 0.65
N LEU A 144 -1.52 5.33 -0.67
CA LEU A 144 -1.91 6.45 -1.53
C LEU A 144 -3.37 6.38 -1.95
N GLY A 145 -3.94 5.20 -1.98
CA GLY A 145 -5.31 4.94 -2.38
C GLY A 145 -5.60 3.44 -2.48
N GLN A 146 -6.86 3.12 -2.61
CA GLN A 146 -7.35 1.76 -2.80
C GLN A 146 -8.53 1.72 -3.76
N VAL A 147 -8.73 0.57 -4.40
CA VAL A 147 -9.93 0.24 -5.18
C VAL A 147 -10.44 -1.12 -4.74
N ALA A 148 -11.72 -1.18 -4.40
CA ALA A 148 -12.36 -2.43 -4.05
C ALA A 148 -12.82 -3.20 -5.30
N THR A 149 -12.75 -4.53 -5.25
CA THR A 149 -13.27 -5.42 -6.30
C THR A 149 -13.89 -6.66 -5.68
N ASP A 150 -14.85 -7.25 -6.36
CA ASP A 150 -15.60 -8.40 -5.85
C ASP A 150 -14.80 -9.73 -5.92
N ALA A 151 -13.71 -9.77 -6.68
CA ALA A 151 -12.89 -10.96 -6.81
C ALA A 151 -11.44 -10.63 -7.17
N LYS A 152 -10.52 -11.49 -6.73
CA LYS A 152 -9.09 -11.37 -7.07
C LYS A 152 -8.84 -11.35 -8.58
N SER A 153 -9.62 -12.07 -9.38
CA SER A 153 -9.52 -12.08 -10.84
C SER A 153 -9.76 -10.72 -11.49
N ASN A 154 -10.35 -9.77 -10.76
CA ASN A 154 -10.65 -8.43 -11.25
C ASN A 154 -9.54 -7.41 -10.96
N GLU A 155 -8.40 -7.81 -10.41
CA GLU A 155 -7.24 -6.92 -10.18
C GLU A 155 -6.82 -6.22 -11.48
N ILE A 156 -6.80 -6.94 -12.61
CA ILE A 156 -6.45 -6.40 -13.92
C ILE A 156 -7.32 -5.20 -14.30
N THR A 157 -8.57 -5.15 -13.85
CA THR A 157 -9.48 -4.04 -14.11
C THR A 157 -9.44 -2.96 -13.02
N ALA A 158 -9.09 -3.34 -11.79
CA ALA A 158 -8.99 -2.42 -10.66
C ALA A 158 -7.69 -1.59 -10.69
N ILE A 159 -6.57 -2.19 -11.12
CA ILE A 159 -5.28 -1.50 -11.20
C ILE A 159 -5.35 -0.24 -12.09
N PRO A 160 -5.87 -0.26 -13.33
CA PRO A 160 -6.02 0.95 -14.13
C PRO A 160 -6.88 2.03 -13.47
N GLN A 161 -7.94 1.64 -12.77
CA GLN A 161 -8.78 2.58 -12.02
C GLN A 161 -7.99 3.23 -10.88
N LEU A 162 -7.23 2.43 -10.13
CA LEU A 162 -6.39 2.94 -9.06
C LEU A 162 -5.31 3.90 -9.61
N LEU A 163 -4.59 3.50 -10.66
CA LEU A 163 -3.57 4.34 -11.30
C LEU A 163 -4.12 5.70 -11.72
N ALA A 164 -5.33 5.73 -12.31
CA ALA A 164 -5.98 6.98 -12.74
C ALA A 164 -6.27 7.96 -11.58
N LEU A 165 -6.33 7.46 -10.35
CA LEU A 165 -6.59 8.27 -9.16
C LEU A 165 -5.32 8.82 -8.50
N LEU A 166 -4.14 8.37 -8.92
CA LEU A 166 -2.86 8.66 -8.26
C LEU A 166 -2.03 9.68 -9.04
N ARG A 167 -1.16 10.40 -8.33
CA ARG A 167 -0.11 11.24 -8.91
C ARG A 167 1.20 10.45 -8.89
N LEU A 168 1.61 9.98 -10.07
CA LEU A 168 2.72 9.02 -10.22
C LEU A 168 3.97 9.62 -10.88
N GLN A 169 3.91 10.87 -11.35
CA GLN A 169 5.03 11.49 -12.06
C GLN A 169 6.36 11.35 -11.32
N GLY A 170 7.37 10.81 -11.99
CA GLY A 170 8.71 10.58 -11.46
C GLY A 170 8.82 9.43 -10.45
N CYS A 171 7.78 8.62 -10.28
CA CYS A 171 7.78 7.41 -9.46
C CYS A 171 8.13 6.18 -10.30
N ILE A 172 8.42 5.06 -9.64
CA ILE A 172 8.54 3.73 -10.24
C ILE A 172 7.41 2.86 -9.68
N VAL A 173 6.52 2.41 -10.55
CA VAL A 173 5.41 1.53 -10.18
C VAL A 173 5.85 0.08 -10.30
N THR A 174 5.60 -0.70 -9.24
CA THR A 174 5.87 -2.13 -9.23
C THR A 174 4.58 -2.90 -9.02
N ILE A 175 4.36 -3.93 -9.81
CA ILE A 175 3.16 -4.77 -9.77
C ILE A 175 3.59 -6.23 -9.93
N ASP A 176 2.84 -7.14 -9.31
CA ASP A 176 3.03 -8.57 -9.48
C ASP A 176 2.71 -9.03 -10.92
N ALA A 177 2.93 -10.32 -11.20
CA ALA A 177 2.75 -10.85 -12.54
C ALA A 177 1.31 -10.74 -13.07
N MET A 178 0.29 -10.69 -12.23
CA MET A 178 -1.09 -10.54 -12.68
C MET A 178 -1.33 -9.18 -13.34
N GLY A 179 -0.72 -8.13 -12.78
CA GLY A 179 -0.77 -6.77 -13.32
C GLY A 179 0.23 -6.51 -14.46
N CYS A 180 1.03 -7.50 -14.88
CA CYS A 180 1.92 -7.39 -16.04
C CYS A 180 1.10 -7.41 -17.33
N GLN A 181 0.57 -6.24 -17.74
CA GLN A 181 -0.30 -6.03 -18.90
C GLN A 181 0.15 -4.81 -19.69
N THR A 182 0.13 -4.88 -21.02
CA THR A 182 0.58 -3.80 -21.91
C THR A 182 -0.16 -2.48 -21.67
N LYS A 183 -1.48 -2.53 -21.46
CA LYS A 183 -2.30 -1.33 -21.19
C LYS A 183 -1.95 -0.69 -19.83
N ILE A 184 -1.59 -1.48 -18.83
CA ILE A 184 -1.15 -0.98 -17.51
C ILE A 184 0.20 -0.29 -17.66
N ALA A 185 1.16 -0.91 -18.36
CA ALA A 185 2.46 -0.32 -18.64
C ALA A 185 2.32 1.01 -19.43
N GLU A 186 1.45 1.04 -20.44
CA GLU A 186 1.15 2.24 -21.21
C GLU A 186 0.62 3.37 -20.33
N GLN A 187 -0.37 3.10 -19.48
CA GLN A 187 -0.96 4.08 -18.56
C GLN A 187 0.08 4.63 -17.57
N ILE A 188 0.97 3.80 -17.05
CA ILE A 188 2.04 4.24 -16.12
C ILE A 188 2.95 5.24 -16.84
N ILE A 189 3.41 4.93 -18.06
CA ILE A 189 4.27 5.82 -18.85
C ILE A 189 3.55 7.12 -19.21
N GLU A 190 2.26 7.09 -19.56
CA GLU A 190 1.47 8.28 -19.85
C GLU A 190 1.31 9.22 -18.65
N GLN A 191 1.39 8.69 -17.43
CA GLN A 191 1.39 9.48 -16.22
C GLN A 191 2.78 9.99 -15.79
N GLY A 192 3.81 9.80 -16.65
CA GLY A 192 5.18 10.25 -16.41
C GLY A 192 5.90 9.43 -15.32
N ALA A 193 5.51 8.18 -15.11
CA ALA A 193 6.14 7.24 -14.21
C ALA A 193 6.83 6.12 -14.97
N ASP A 194 7.75 5.44 -14.31
CA ASP A 194 8.39 4.22 -14.77
C ASP A 194 7.72 2.98 -14.17
N TYR A 195 8.00 1.81 -14.74
CA TYR A 195 7.53 0.54 -14.20
C TYR A 195 8.63 -0.51 -14.07
N VAL A 196 8.44 -1.43 -13.11
CA VAL A 196 9.11 -2.73 -13.01
C VAL A 196 8.03 -3.76 -12.72
N LEU A 197 7.74 -4.63 -13.70
CA LEU A 197 6.66 -5.60 -13.64
C LEU A 197 7.23 -7.01 -13.58
N ALA A 198 6.71 -7.83 -12.65
CA ALA A 198 7.08 -9.23 -12.57
C ALA A 198 6.50 -10.02 -13.76
N LEU A 199 7.28 -10.92 -14.32
CA LEU A 199 6.93 -11.70 -15.50
C LEU A 199 6.73 -13.17 -15.13
N LYS A 200 5.62 -13.76 -15.52
CA LYS A 200 5.29 -15.17 -15.32
C LYS A 200 4.51 -15.73 -16.52
N GLY A 201 4.01 -16.95 -16.37
CA GLY A 201 3.31 -17.70 -17.41
C GLY A 201 2.04 -17.03 -17.99
N ASN A 202 1.48 -15.98 -17.36
CA ASN A 202 0.40 -15.18 -17.94
C ASN A 202 0.85 -14.39 -19.19
N GLN A 203 2.16 -14.15 -19.33
CA GLN A 203 2.82 -13.59 -20.52
C GLN A 203 3.82 -14.61 -21.08
N GLY A 204 3.37 -15.86 -21.30
CA GLY A 204 4.24 -17.02 -21.54
C GLY A 204 5.23 -16.85 -22.68
N THR A 205 4.82 -16.24 -23.81
CA THR A 205 5.73 -16.00 -24.94
C THR A 205 6.80 -14.97 -24.61
N LEU A 206 6.43 -13.84 -23.99
CA LEU A 206 7.40 -12.84 -23.55
C LEU A 206 8.33 -13.40 -22.46
N ALA A 207 7.80 -14.22 -21.55
CA ALA A 207 8.62 -14.85 -20.53
C ALA A 207 9.67 -15.79 -21.13
N ALA A 208 9.31 -16.56 -22.16
CA ALA A 208 10.23 -17.43 -22.88
C ALA A 208 11.31 -16.62 -23.63
N GLU A 209 10.93 -15.54 -24.32
CA GLU A 209 11.88 -14.64 -25.00
C GLU A 209 12.88 -14.02 -24.00
N VAL A 210 12.40 -13.58 -22.85
CA VAL A 210 13.25 -13.01 -21.78
C VAL A 210 14.18 -14.06 -21.20
N GLU A 211 13.70 -15.27 -20.90
CA GLU A 211 14.51 -16.36 -20.40
C GLU A 211 15.60 -16.76 -21.41
N GLU A 212 15.24 -16.89 -22.69
CA GLU A 212 16.17 -17.22 -23.78
C GLU A 212 17.26 -16.13 -23.94
N ALA A 213 16.87 -14.85 -23.86
CA ALA A 213 17.84 -13.74 -23.92
C ALA A 213 18.88 -13.80 -22.79
N PHE A 214 18.48 -14.20 -21.57
CA PHE A 214 19.44 -14.42 -20.47
C PHE A 214 20.31 -15.65 -20.69
N ILE A 215 19.75 -16.75 -21.22
CA ILE A 215 20.53 -17.97 -21.56
C ILE A 215 21.56 -17.66 -22.65
N ASP A 216 21.18 -16.95 -23.70
CA ASP A 216 22.07 -16.55 -24.78
C ASP A 216 23.17 -15.59 -24.32
N ALA A 217 22.87 -14.67 -23.42
CA ALA A 217 23.84 -13.77 -22.83
C ALA A 217 24.83 -14.53 -21.93
N ASP A 218 24.34 -15.46 -21.11
CA ASP A 218 25.17 -16.31 -20.25
C ASP A 218 26.12 -17.20 -21.07
N ALA A 219 25.64 -17.81 -22.14
CA ALA A 219 26.44 -18.64 -23.05
C ALA A 219 27.60 -17.87 -23.68
N ARG A 220 27.54 -16.56 -23.75
CA ARG A 220 28.57 -15.63 -24.25
C ARG A 220 29.36 -14.93 -23.11
N ASP A 221 29.15 -15.37 -21.87
CA ASP A 221 29.71 -14.72 -20.68
C ASP A 221 29.37 -13.21 -20.63
N TYR A 222 28.17 -12.86 -21.11
CA TYR A 222 27.66 -11.50 -21.23
C TYR A 222 28.53 -10.55 -22.06
N ALA A 223 29.40 -11.08 -22.93
CA ALA A 223 30.28 -10.28 -23.76
C ALA A 223 29.48 -9.44 -24.78
N GLY A 224 29.76 -8.14 -24.82
CA GLY A 224 29.14 -7.19 -25.75
C GLY A 224 27.69 -6.80 -25.43
N VAL A 225 27.18 -7.14 -24.27
CA VAL A 225 25.82 -6.76 -23.80
C VAL A 225 25.89 -5.71 -22.70
N ASP A 226 25.01 -4.71 -22.75
CA ASP A 226 24.81 -3.78 -21.61
C ASP A 226 24.17 -4.53 -20.44
N THR A 227 24.97 -4.93 -19.48
CA THR A 227 24.57 -5.72 -18.31
C THR A 227 25.22 -5.22 -17.03
N GLN A 228 24.48 -5.30 -15.95
CA GLN A 228 24.98 -5.02 -14.61
C GLN A 228 24.54 -6.11 -13.65
N VAL A 229 25.35 -6.36 -12.60
CA VAL A 229 25.06 -7.35 -11.56
C VAL A 229 25.17 -6.71 -10.19
N HIS A 230 24.23 -7.07 -9.31
CA HIS A 230 24.24 -6.70 -7.91
C HIS A 230 23.86 -7.92 -7.07
N GLU A 231 24.53 -8.11 -5.94
CA GLU A 231 24.25 -9.23 -5.03
C GLU A 231 24.00 -8.73 -3.61
N THR A 232 23.05 -9.36 -2.95
CA THR A 232 22.70 -9.06 -1.55
C THR A 232 22.70 -10.34 -0.72
N HIS A 233 23.21 -10.23 0.51
CA HIS A 233 23.23 -11.32 1.49
C HIS A 233 22.47 -10.88 2.74
N GLU A 234 21.43 -11.61 3.10
CA GLU A 234 20.62 -11.33 4.28
C GLU A 234 20.68 -12.51 5.26
N HIS A 235 20.93 -12.21 6.53
CA HIS A 235 20.90 -13.17 7.63
C HIS A 235 19.82 -12.76 8.62
N GLY A 236 18.89 -13.65 8.92
CA GLY A 236 17.85 -13.35 9.92
C GLY A 236 16.84 -14.49 10.10
N HIS A 237 16.28 -14.57 11.29
CA HIS A 237 15.24 -15.56 11.62
C HIS A 237 15.59 -17.02 11.27
N GLY A 238 16.86 -17.42 11.46
CA GLY A 238 17.33 -18.78 11.19
C GLY A 238 17.46 -19.12 9.69
N ARG A 239 17.49 -18.11 8.81
CA ARG A 239 17.69 -18.27 7.37
C ARG A 239 18.84 -17.41 6.86
N VAL A 240 19.50 -17.90 5.84
CA VAL A 240 20.43 -17.15 4.99
C VAL A 240 19.77 -17.01 3.62
N GLU A 241 19.74 -15.81 3.10
CA GLU A 241 19.16 -15.54 1.78
C GLU A 241 20.13 -14.71 0.94
N THR A 242 20.54 -15.27 -0.19
CA THR A 242 21.38 -14.59 -1.19
C THR A 242 20.52 -14.30 -2.39
N ARG A 243 20.51 -13.05 -2.85
CA ARG A 243 19.85 -12.65 -4.10
C ARG A 243 20.85 -12.02 -5.05
N ARG A 244 20.87 -12.52 -6.26
CA ARG A 244 21.63 -11.97 -7.36
C ARG A 244 20.69 -11.34 -8.36
N TYR A 245 20.86 -10.06 -8.60
CA TYR A 245 20.10 -9.26 -9.54
C TYR A 245 20.94 -9.03 -10.78
N ARG A 246 20.34 -9.14 -11.94
CA ARG A 246 20.97 -8.84 -13.23
C ARG A 246 20.01 -8.09 -14.11
N THR A 247 20.53 -7.10 -14.84
CA THR A 247 19.78 -6.34 -15.86
C THR A 247 20.43 -6.51 -17.21
N LEU A 248 19.61 -6.51 -18.28
CA LEU A 248 20.06 -6.43 -19.67
C LEU A 248 19.32 -5.29 -20.36
N GLY A 249 20.05 -4.39 -21.03
CA GLY A 249 19.52 -3.30 -21.83
C GLY A 249 19.38 -3.63 -23.31
N ASP A 250 20.05 -4.69 -23.80
CA ASP A 250 19.86 -5.19 -25.16
C ASP A 250 18.58 -6.03 -25.25
N LEU A 251 17.58 -5.49 -25.95
CA LEU A 251 16.29 -6.14 -26.16
C LEU A 251 16.15 -6.78 -27.56
N SER A 252 17.23 -6.89 -28.33
CA SER A 252 17.22 -7.46 -29.69
C SER A 252 16.76 -8.92 -29.70
N GLY A 253 17.02 -9.68 -28.63
CA GLY A 253 16.53 -11.04 -28.39
C GLY A 253 15.09 -11.11 -27.88
N VAL A 254 14.40 -9.99 -27.69
CA VAL A 254 13.03 -9.93 -27.12
C VAL A 254 12.10 -9.17 -28.08
N PRO A 255 11.69 -9.76 -29.20
CA PRO A 255 10.86 -9.07 -30.22
C PRO A 255 9.57 -8.46 -29.67
N ARG A 256 8.97 -9.09 -28.64
CA ARG A 256 7.74 -8.59 -28.02
C ARG A 256 7.95 -7.34 -27.17
N SER A 257 9.18 -6.92 -26.90
CA SER A 257 9.48 -5.66 -26.21
C SER A 257 8.81 -4.46 -26.90
N ALA A 258 8.69 -4.49 -28.24
CA ALA A 258 8.03 -3.45 -29.04
C ALA A 258 6.55 -3.25 -28.70
N LEU A 259 5.88 -4.21 -28.06
CA LEU A 259 4.49 -4.11 -27.61
C LEU A 259 4.35 -3.38 -26.27
N TRP A 260 5.45 -3.13 -25.58
CA TRP A 260 5.47 -2.56 -24.22
C TRP A 260 6.00 -1.13 -24.28
N LYS A 261 5.12 -0.17 -24.07
CA LYS A 261 5.47 1.24 -24.12
C LYS A 261 6.58 1.57 -23.12
N GLY A 262 7.68 2.14 -23.62
CA GLY A 262 8.82 2.56 -22.80
C GLY A 262 9.67 1.42 -22.21
N MET A 263 9.49 0.16 -22.61
CA MET A 263 10.34 -0.94 -22.15
C MET A 263 11.79 -0.72 -22.57
N ASN A 264 12.70 -0.64 -21.59
CA ASN A 264 14.12 -0.36 -21.79
C ASN A 264 15.04 -1.45 -21.27
N MET A 265 14.54 -2.33 -20.40
CA MET A 265 15.36 -3.37 -19.80
C MET A 265 14.55 -4.62 -19.47
N ILE A 266 15.25 -5.74 -19.41
CA ILE A 266 14.81 -6.97 -18.77
C ILE A 266 15.63 -7.23 -17.53
N GLY A 267 15.04 -7.82 -16.50
CA GLY A 267 15.68 -8.12 -15.22
C GLY A 267 15.53 -9.57 -14.83
N MET A 268 16.56 -10.12 -14.20
CA MET A 268 16.55 -11.46 -13.61
C MET A 268 16.95 -11.36 -12.13
N VAL A 269 16.24 -12.09 -11.28
CA VAL A 269 16.57 -12.25 -9.86
C VAL A 269 16.69 -13.73 -9.55
N GLU A 270 17.88 -14.15 -9.18
CA GLU A 270 18.17 -15.48 -8.67
C GLU A 270 18.22 -15.41 -7.14
N SER A 271 17.33 -16.14 -6.49
CA SER A 271 17.27 -16.20 -5.02
C SER A 271 17.68 -17.58 -4.54
N GLN A 272 18.64 -17.61 -3.63
CA GLN A 272 19.01 -18.82 -2.90
C GLN A 272 18.68 -18.62 -1.42
N ARG A 273 17.86 -19.51 -0.88
CA ARG A 273 17.45 -19.48 0.53
C ARG A 273 17.88 -20.77 1.21
N GLU A 274 18.60 -20.64 2.32
CA GLU A 274 18.99 -21.74 3.19
C GLU A 274 18.24 -21.63 4.53
N ILE A 275 17.55 -22.70 4.90
CA ILE A 275 16.84 -22.86 6.19
C ILE A 275 17.16 -24.24 6.73
N ALA A 276 17.77 -24.30 7.92
CA ALA A 276 18.13 -25.58 8.58
C ALA A 276 18.93 -26.53 7.65
N GLY A 277 19.86 -25.97 6.85
CA GLY A 277 20.68 -26.74 5.92
C GLY A 277 20.00 -27.14 4.60
N LYS A 278 18.72 -26.82 4.43
CA LYS A 278 17.99 -27.06 3.17
C LYS A 278 18.07 -25.83 2.29
N ILE A 279 18.62 -25.98 1.08
CA ILE A 279 18.77 -24.92 0.09
C ILE A 279 17.60 -25.00 -0.91
N THR A 280 16.94 -23.89 -1.14
CA THR A 280 15.98 -23.69 -2.22
C THR A 280 16.45 -22.58 -3.15
N ARG A 281 16.21 -22.75 -4.46
CA ARG A 281 16.58 -21.76 -5.47
C ARG A 281 15.34 -21.40 -6.28
N GLU A 282 15.24 -20.12 -6.64
CA GLU A 282 14.16 -19.58 -7.46
C GLU A 282 14.72 -18.52 -8.38
N THR A 283 14.32 -18.55 -9.66
CA THR A 283 14.61 -17.49 -10.63
C THR A 283 13.33 -16.79 -10.99
N ARG A 284 13.36 -15.46 -11.06
CA ARG A 284 12.23 -14.60 -11.46
C ARG A 284 12.69 -13.60 -12.50
N PHE A 285 11.83 -13.40 -13.50
CA PHE A 285 12.08 -12.44 -14.56
C PHE A 285 11.18 -11.22 -14.43
N TYR A 286 11.65 -10.10 -14.95
CA TYR A 286 11.00 -8.80 -14.90
C TYR A 286 11.20 -8.06 -16.21
N ILE A 287 10.28 -7.15 -16.51
CA ILE A 287 10.42 -6.13 -17.53
C ILE A 287 10.36 -4.75 -16.89
N GLY A 288 11.04 -3.77 -17.46
CA GLY A 288 11.05 -2.42 -16.89
C GLY A 288 11.24 -1.33 -17.94
N SER A 289 10.73 -0.13 -17.62
CA SER A 289 10.98 1.10 -18.38
C SER A 289 12.13 1.92 -17.78
N ILE A 290 12.63 1.56 -16.59
CA ILE A 290 13.80 2.20 -15.99
C ILE A 290 15.06 1.97 -16.83
N ALA A 291 16.10 2.77 -16.60
CA ALA A 291 17.41 2.51 -17.19
C ALA A 291 17.99 1.15 -16.72
N THR A 292 19.03 0.67 -17.39
CA THR A 292 19.73 -0.59 -17.06
C THR A 292 20.53 -0.45 -15.76
N ASP A 293 19.97 0.19 -14.75
CA ASP A 293 20.57 0.39 -13.42
C ASP A 293 20.15 -0.75 -12.50
N VAL A 294 21.05 -1.68 -12.25
CA VAL A 294 20.78 -2.86 -11.41
C VAL A 294 20.50 -2.50 -9.95
N ALA A 295 21.05 -1.41 -9.42
CA ALA A 295 20.78 -0.99 -8.04
C ALA A 295 19.36 -0.43 -7.92
N CYS A 296 18.91 0.35 -8.92
CA CYS A 296 17.52 0.80 -9.01
C CYS A 296 16.56 -0.37 -9.17
N PHE A 297 16.87 -1.34 -10.05
CA PHE A 297 16.09 -2.56 -10.24
C PHE A 297 15.99 -3.39 -8.96
N ALA A 298 17.12 -3.65 -8.29
CA ALA A 298 17.16 -4.42 -7.05
C ALA A 298 16.31 -3.76 -5.96
N ARG A 299 16.40 -2.42 -5.82
CA ARG A 299 15.56 -1.64 -4.92
C ARG A 299 14.08 -1.77 -5.29
N ALA A 300 13.70 -1.62 -6.56
CA ALA A 300 12.32 -1.73 -7.01
C ALA A 300 11.72 -3.11 -6.68
N VAL A 301 12.45 -4.18 -6.97
CA VAL A 301 12.03 -5.55 -6.64
C VAL A 301 11.95 -5.75 -5.12
N ARG A 302 12.91 -5.25 -4.36
CA ARG A 302 12.95 -5.41 -2.91
C ARG A 302 11.84 -4.65 -2.21
N ASP A 303 11.62 -3.42 -2.62
CA ASP A 303 10.63 -2.53 -2.02
C ASP A 303 9.19 -2.93 -2.41
N HIS A 304 9.00 -3.62 -3.55
CA HIS A 304 7.70 -4.21 -3.87
C HIS A 304 7.17 -5.12 -2.75
N TRP A 305 8.04 -5.93 -2.13
CA TRP A 305 7.68 -6.77 -0.99
C TRP A 305 7.28 -5.99 0.26
N GLY A 306 7.53 -4.67 0.28
CA GLY A 306 7.04 -3.78 1.34
C GLY A 306 5.51 -3.75 1.42
N VAL A 307 4.79 -3.91 0.30
CA VAL A 307 3.32 -3.97 0.33
C VAL A 307 2.83 -5.21 1.10
N GLU A 308 3.48 -6.36 0.95
CA GLU A 308 3.12 -7.56 1.71
C GLU A 308 3.55 -7.45 3.19
N ASN A 309 4.81 -7.07 3.44
CA ASN A 309 5.41 -7.10 4.78
C ASN A 309 5.03 -5.90 5.64
N ASP A 310 4.94 -4.70 5.06
CA ASP A 310 4.66 -3.47 5.79
C ASP A 310 3.18 -3.11 5.81
N LEU A 311 2.44 -3.37 4.73
CA LEU A 311 1.03 -3.06 4.64
C LEU A 311 0.18 -4.29 5.06
N HIS A 312 0.14 -5.34 4.25
CA HIS A 312 -0.80 -6.46 4.42
C HIS A 312 -0.58 -7.23 5.73
N TRP A 313 0.67 -7.58 6.04
CA TRP A 313 1.00 -8.25 7.31
C TRP A 313 0.63 -7.39 8.52
N SER A 314 0.88 -6.07 8.47
CA SER A 314 0.49 -5.17 9.57
C SER A 314 -1.02 -5.10 9.75
N LEU A 315 -1.80 -5.08 8.65
CA LEU A 315 -3.26 -5.10 8.70
C LEU A 315 -3.78 -6.41 9.31
N ASP A 316 -3.17 -7.54 8.99
CA ASP A 316 -3.60 -8.84 9.54
C ASP A 316 -3.21 -9.02 11.00
N VAL A 317 -1.97 -8.75 11.35
CA VAL A 317 -1.45 -9.03 12.69
C VAL A 317 -1.82 -7.96 13.72
N ALA A 318 -1.77 -6.67 13.32
CA ALA A 318 -2.04 -5.59 14.24
C ALA A 318 -3.49 -5.09 14.22
N PHE A 319 -4.19 -5.16 13.08
CA PHE A 319 -5.59 -4.72 12.95
C PHE A 319 -6.58 -5.88 12.80
N ARG A 320 -6.11 -7.12 12.78
CA ARG A 320 -6.95 -8.33 12.64
C ARG A 320 -7.93 -8.22 11.47
N GLU A 321 -7.46 -7.68 10.36
CA GLU A 321 -8.33 -7.36 9.23
C GLU A 321 -9.01 -8.59 8.66
N ASP A 322 -8.30 -9.71 8.54
CA ASP A 322 -8.85 -11.00 8.09
C ASP A 322 -9.93 -11.57 9.02
N ASP A 323 -9.97 -11.15 10.29
CA ASP A 323 -11.00 -11.54 11.26
C ASP A 323 -12.26 -10.66 11.20
N CYS A 324 -12.23 -9.56 10.46
CA CYS A 324 -13.34 -8.61 10.37
C CYS A 324 -14.57 -9.23 9.72
N ARG A 325 -15.72 -9.10 10.40
CA ARG A 325 -17.02 -9.64 9.97
C ARG A 325 -18.02 -8.56 9.57
N VAL A 326 -17.57 -7.34 9.32
CA VAL A 326 -18.42 -6.32 8.71
C VAL A 326 -18.73 -6.74 7.28
N ARG A 327 -20.03 -6.89 6.96
CA ARG A 327 -20.49 -7.50 5.70
C ARG A 327 -21.26 -6.54 4.81
N GLU A 328 -21.75 -5.44 5.40
CA GLU A 328 -22.43 -4.40 4.62
C GLU A 328 -21.40 -3.82 3.62
N PRO A 329 -21.71 -3.77 2.28
CA PRO A 329 -20.72 -3.46 1.25
C PRO A 329 -19.96 -2.16 1.48
N ALA A 330 -20.62 -1.02 1.59
CA ALA A 330 -19.96 0.26 1.80
C ALA A 330 -19.24 0.33 3.17
N ALA A 331 -19.83 -0.26 4.22
CA ALA A 331 -19.23 -0.25 5.55
C ALA A 331 -17.89 -1.02 5.62
N ARG A 332 -17.75 -2.16 4.91
CA ARG A 332 -16.50 -2.93 4.89
C ARG A 332 -15.38 -2.19 4.14
N GLU A 333 -15.72 -1.50 3.04
CA GLU A 333 -14.78 -0.68 2.27
C GLU A 333 -14.32 0.55 3.06
N ASN A 334 -15.26 1.28 3.65
CA ASN A 334 -14.95 2.43 4.50
C ASN A 334 -14.13 2.04 5.74
N LEU A 335 -14.35 0.84 6.29
CA LEU A 335 -13.54 0.34 7.41
C LEU A 335 -12.10 -0.02 6.98
N ALA A 336 -11.89 -0.50 5.75
CA ALA A 336 -10.56 -0.69 5.20
C ALA A 336 -9.81 0.65 5.08
N VAL A 337 -10.48 1.70 4.59
CA VAL A 337 -9.91 3.07 4.56
C VAL A 337 -9.52 3.54 5.97
N LEU A 338 -10.37 3.35 6.99
CA LEU A 338 -10.04 3.71 8.38
C LEU A 338 -8.78 3.02 8.87
N ARG A 339 -8.58 1.74 8.52
CA ARG A 339 -7.36 0.99 8.86
C ARG A 339 -6.13 1.51 8.13
N HIS A 340 -6.26 1.86 6.85
CA HIS A 340 -5.18 2.46 6.06
C HIS A 340 -4.74 3.81 6.64
N ILE A 341 -5.68 4.66 7.04
CA ILE A 341 -5.39 5.92 7.74
C ILE A 341 -4.62 5.64 9.04
N ALA A 342 -5.15 4.75 9.88
CA ALA A 342 -4.54 4.43 11.16
C ALA A 342 -3.13 3.82 10.99
N LEU A 343 -2.95 2.89 10.04
CA LEU A 343 -1.65 2.29 9.77
C LEU A 343 -0.65 3.33 9.26
N THR A 344 -1.05 4.17 8.31
CA THR A 344 -0.21 5.26 7.78
C THR A 344 0.26 6.18 8.91
N ARG A 345 -0.62 6.59 9.82
CA ARG A 345 -0.24 7.43 10.98
C ARG A 345 0.76 6.73 11.90
N LEU A 346 0.53 5.46 12.22
CA LEU A 346 1.41 4.67 13.10
C LEU A 346 2.78 4.36 12.45
N LYS A 347 2.83 4.15 11.13
CA LYS A 347 4.09 3.94 10.39
C LYS A 347 4.94 5.22 10.31
N ASN A 348 4.29 6.37 10.28
CA ASN A 348 4.94 7.68 10.21
C ASN A 348 5.20 8.34 11.57
N ASP A 349 5.04 7.61 12.66
CA ASP A 349 5.44 8.01 14.01
C ASP A 349 6.79 7.35 14.37
N ASN A 350 7.74 8.15 14.87
CA ASN A 350 9.11 7.71 15.15
C ASN A 350 9.29 6.97 16.49
N THR A 351 8.21 6.74 17.25
CA THR A 351 8.28 5.94 18.49
C THR A 351 8.82 4.54 18.17
N LYS A 352 9.86 4.11 18.86
CA LYS A 352 10.52 2.80 18.67
C LYS A 352 9.69 1.64 19.24
N LEU A 353 8.49 1.45 18.72
CA LEU A 353 7.56 0.37 19.08
C LEU A 353 6.98 -0.26 17.79
N GLY A 354 6.68 -1.56 17.84
CA GLY A 354 5.90 -2.22 16.78
C GLY A 354 4.46 -1.68 16.72
N ILE A 355 3.80 -1.81 15.56
CA ILE A 355 2.46 -1.24 15.30
C ILE A 355 1.44 -1.64 16.37
N LYS A 356 1.41 -2.92 16.79
CA LYS A 356 0.51 -3.38 17.86
C LYS A 356 0.72 -2.59 19.17
N ASN A 357 1.98 -2.39 19.57
CA ASN A 357 2.28 -1.67 20.82
C ASN A 357 2.04 -0.16 20.68
N LYS A 358 2.22 0.43 19.51
CA LYS A 358 1.83 1.81 19.25
C LYS A 358 0.32 2.00 19.38
N ARG A 359 -0.50 1.05 18.90
CA ARG A 359 -1.97 1.05 19.08
C ARG A 359 -2.36 1.00 20.55
N LEU A 360 -1.72 0.13 21.33
CA LEU A 360 -1.95 0.05 22.79
C LEU A 360 -1.56 1.35 23.49
N LYS A 361 -0.38 1.91 23.17
CA LYS A 361 0.06 3.19 23.70
C LYS A 361 -0.94 4.31 23.40
N ALA A 362 -1.43 4.39 22.17
CA ALA A 362 -2.43 5.38 21.80
C ALA A 362 -3.74 5.24 22.61
N GLY A 363 -4.13 4.02 22.96
CA GLY A 363 -5.30 3.76 23.80
C GLY A 363 -5.11 4.20 25.26
N TRP A 364 -3.88 4.16 25.78
CA TRP A 364 -3.56 4.49 27.18
C TRP A 364 -3.13 5.94 27.39
N ASP A 365 -2.50 6.55 26.37
CA ASP A 365 -1.88 7.87 26.43
C ASP A 365 -2.60 8.84 25.47
N GLU A 366 -3.44 9.72 26.05
CA GLU A 366 -4.21 10.71 25.28
C GLU A 366 -3.32 11.76 24.62
N HIS A 367 -2.17 12.09 25.20
CA HIS A 367 -1.22 13.01 24.58
C HIS A 367 -0.63 12.40 23.30
N TYR A 368 -0.24 11.12 23.37
CA TYR A 368 0.24 10.39 22.19
C TYR A 368 -0.85 10.24 21.11
N LEU A 369 -2.09 9.97 21.51
CA LEU A 369 -3.22 9.90 20.59
C LEU A 369 -3.48 11.27 19.92
N THR A 370 -3.43 12.36 20.68
CA THR A 370 -3.56 13.73 20.19
C THR A 370 -2.50 14.03 19.13
N LYS A 371 -1.23 13.67 19.40
CA LYS A 371 -0.13 13.76 18.44
C LYS A 371 -0.47 13.02 17.14
N LEU A 372 -0.91 11.77 17.23
CA LEU A 372 -1.25 10.96 16.05
C LEU A 372 -2.41 11.54 15.24
N LEU A 373 -3.36 12.23 15.84
CA LEU A 373 -4.54 12.76 15.14
C LEU A 373 -4.29 14.13 14.50
N PHE A 374 -3.57 15.02 15.20
CA PHE A 374 -3.56 16.45 14.87
C PHE A 374 -2.20 16.98 14.43
N GLU A 375 -1.09 16.34 14.80
CA GLU A 375 0.22 16.80 14.38
C GLU A 375 0.60 16.26 12.99
N ALA A 376 1.48 16.97 12.31
CA ALA A 376 2.10 16.49 11.08
C ALA A 376 2.85 15.17 11.36
N PRO A 377 3.01 14.28 10.36
CA PRO A 377 3.89 13.12 10.49
C PRO A 377 5.29 13.53 10.96
N ASP A 378 5.92 12.71 11.79
CA ASP A 378 7.29 12.96 12.20
C ASP A 378 8.22 13.04 10.98
N ALA A 379 9.23 13.92 11.03
CA ALA A 379 10.24 13.98 9.98
C ALA A 379 10.88 12.59 9.81
N LYS A 380 10.89 12.08 8.59
CA LYS A 380 11.48 10.78 8.28
C LYS A 380 12.97 10.82 8.56
N PRO A 381 13.55 9.79 9.19
CA PRO A 381 14.99 9.68 9.22
C PRO A 381 15.48 9.69 7.77
N LYS A 382 16.40 10.61 7.45
CA LYS A 382 17.06 10.62 6.14
C LYS A 382 17.54 9.20 5.93
N THR A 383 16.98 8.50 4.95
CA THR A 383 17.51 7.21 4.51
C THR A 383 18.99 7.46 4.20
N ARG A 384 19.88 6.88 4.98
CA ARG A 384 21.27 6.79 4.55
C ARG A 384 21.19 6.10 3.20
N VAL A 385 21.53 6.80 2.15
CA VAL A 385 21.97 6.18 0.91
C VAL A 385 23.11 5.28 1.40
N SER A 386 22.86 3.99 1.50
CA SER A 386 23.88 3.02 1.86
C SER A 386 25.02 3.25 0.89
N ASP A 387 26.22 3.43 1.43
CA ASP A 387 27.45 3.63 0.69
C ASP A 387 27.46 2.74 -0.55
N SER A 388 27.88 3.33 -1.66
CA SER A 388 27.94 2.76 -2.99
C SER A 388 28.31 1.28 -2.94
N PRO A 389 27.44 0.38 -3.40
CA PRO A 389 27.82 -1.03 -3.48
C PRO A 389 28.99 -1.17 -4.45
N ASN A 390 29.88 -2.11 -4.20
CA ASN A 390 30.92 -2.54 -5.15
C ASN A 390 30.20 -2.98 -6.45
N ILE A 391 30.09 -2.08 -7.40
CA ILE A 391 29.58 -2.35 -8.74
C ILE A 391 30.77 -2.92 -9.50
N SER A 392 30.80 -4.23 -9.74
CA SER A 392 31.70 -4.79 -10.73
C SER A 392 31.01 -4.66 -12.09
N VAL A 393 31.58 -3.83 -12.94
CA VAL A 393 31.28 -3.82 -14.38
C VAL A 393 32.03 -5.01 -14.95
N ALA A 394 31.33 -5.98 -15.50
CA ALA A 394 31.90 -7.11 -16.22
C ALA A 394 32.18 -6.72 -17.66
#